data_a1df70f5328d898d0ddda70a29226949
#
_entry.id   a1df70f5328d898d0ddda70a29226949
#
_cell.length_a   1.000
_cell.length_b   1.000
_cell.length_c   1.000
_cell.angle_alpha   90.00
_cell.angle_beta   90.00
_cell.angle_gamma   90.00
#
_symmetry.space_group_name_H-M   'P 1'
#
loop_
_entity.id
_entity.type
_entity.pdbx_description
1 polymer ?
#
loop_
_entity_poly.entity_id
_entity_poly.type
_entity_poly.pdbx_seq_one_letter_code
_entity_poly.pdbx_strand_id
1 'polypeptide(L)'
;ASKAVKNNEINFYPNHWVKTYNHWMDNIQDWCISRQLYWGHQIPVWYKKGTDRANQDNWFVSTTPPTDLENWEQDNDVLDTWFSSWLWPFAVHGWPDVKTTKYFPTNALVTGPDIIFFWVARMIMSGYEFMGDLPFKDVYFTSILRDEKGRKLSKSLGNSPDPITLFEKYGTDATRFSIMLMSPQGSDVYFSEHGIEVGRNFMTKIWNASRFIMLNHEDSFADEIDIEALDNFDKWILDSIDETVNEVNKYFDKYQFNEAIKKIYDFTWNEFCNWYIEIVKHRFREGDITSKSNSFNISKKIIKKVLLLLHPIAPFVSEEIWNHLKDTNEEDIIISCWPKAKNSKISHDRDEILDFKEIVTSIRTIRSELNVPPSKKIDVIAHAKNESIESRLNPLIDLIKSLSNSKNLNLSSKKEKPENSAVAVCKSVELYIPLGDLVNKEE
;
A
#
# COMPACT_ATOMS: atom_id res chain seq x y z
N ALA A 1 -14.97 -21.74 20.75
CA ALA A 1 -13.84 -20.88 20.42
C ALA A 1 -12.77 -21.65 19.63
N SER A 2 -12.17 -22.74 20.18
CA SER A 2 -11.09 -23.48 19.51
C SER A 2 -11.50 -24.06 18.14
N LYS A 3 -12.71 -24.62 18.02
CA LYS A 3 -13.24 -25.17 16.76
C LYS A 3 -13.39 -24.12 15.66
N ALA A 4 -13.79 -22.90 15.99
CA ALA A 4 -14.00 -21.82 15.01
C ALA A 4 -12.72 -21.51 14.23
N VAL A 5 -11.57 -21.46 14.89
CA VAL A 5 -10.27 -21.23 14.23
C VAL A 5 -9.78 -22.47 13.49
N LYS A 6 -9.97 -23.68 14.07
CA LYS A 6 -9.60 -24.95 13.42
C LYS A 6 -10.40 -25.21 12.13
N ASN A 7 -11.65 -24.76 12.08
CA ASN A 7 -12.55 -24.93 10.92
C ASN A 7 -12.50 -23.74 9.93
N ASN A 8 -11.63 -22.76 10.14
CA ASN A 8 -11.53 -21.53 9.34
C ASN A 8 -12.83 -20.69 9.32
N GLU A 9 -13.65 -20.76 10.37
CA GLU A 9 -14.77 -19.85 10.59
C GLU A 9 -14.24 -18.44 10.98
N ILE A 10 -13.07 -18.43 11.67
CA ILE A 10 -12.29 -17.25 11.99
C ILE A 10 -10.89 -17.44 11.39
N ASN A 11 -10.45 -16.50 10.54
CA ASN A 11 -9.15 -16.55 9.88
C ASN A 11 -8.15 -15.63 10.57
N PHE A 12 -6.90 -16.06 10.68
CA PHE A 12 -5.80 -15.26 11.23
C PHE A 12 -4.82 -14.86 10.13
N TYR A 13 -4.46 -13.59 10.11
CA TYR A 13 -3.51 -13.00 9.18
C TYR A 13 -2.34 -12.36 9.94
N PRO A 14 -1.09 -12.91 9.80
CA PRO A 14 -0.75 -14.12 9.04
C PRO A 14 -1.17 -15.42 9.76
N ASN A 15 -1.38 -16.45 8.96
CA ASN A 15 -1.93 -17.73 9.42
C ASN A 15 -1.06 -18.47 10.47
N HIS A 16 0.23 -18.18 10.58
CA HIS A 16 1.10 -18.85 11.56
C HIS A 16 0.65 -18.63 13.02
N TRP A 17 -0.09 -17.56 13.31
CA TRP A 17 -0.64 -17.27 14.64
C TRP A 17 -1.71 -18.27 15.09
N VAL A 18 -2.29 -19.05 14.17
CA VAL A 18 -3.21 -20.14 14.51
C VAL A 18 -2.53 -21.16 15.44
N LYS A 19 -1.24 -21.45 15.24
CA LYS A 19 -0.49 -22.38 16.11
C LYS A 19 -0.39 -21.84 17.54
N THR A 20 -0.06 -20.58 17.70
CA THR A 20 0.03 -19.92 19.00
C THR A 20 -1.34 -19.88 19.70
N TYR A 21 -2.39 -19.50 18.96
CA TYR A 21 -3.76 -19.51 19.48
C TYR A 21 -4.18 -20.90 19.98
N ASN A 22 -4.01 -21.93 19.15
CA ASN A 22 -4.38 -23.30 19.51
C ASN A 22 -3.59 -23.80 20.73
N HIS A 23 -2.30 -23.49 20.82
CA HIS A 23 -1.47 -23.86 21.98
C HIS A 23 -2.04 -23.28 23.28
N TRP A 24 -2.45 -22.01 23.29
CA TRP A 24 -3.07 -21.39 24.44
C TRP A 24 -4.45 -21.97 24.77
N MET A 25 -5.27 -22.23 23.75
CA MET A 25 -6.62 -22.78 23.94
C MET A 25 -6.62 -24.23 24.41
N ASP A 26 -5.67 -25.03 23.93
CA ASP A 26 -5.56 -26.45 24.31
C ASP A 26 -4.97 -26.62 25.74
N ASN A 27 -4.28 -25.59 26.27
CA ASN A 27 -3.66 -25.56 27.59
C ASN A 27 -4.26 -24.46 28.50
N ILE A 28 -5.50 -24.09 28.27
CA ILE A 28 -6.14 -23.00 29.03
C ILE A 28 -6.25 -23.36 30.52
N GLN A 29 -5.92 -22.40 31.38
CA GLN A 29 -6.01 -22.52 32.84
C GLN A 29 -7.09 -21.59 33.36
N ASP A 30 -7.49 -21.82 34.62
CA ASP A 30 -8.41 -20.94 35.33
C ASP A 30 -7.87 -19.51 35.37
N TRP A 31 -8.77 -18.56 35.22
CA TRP A 31 -8.45 -17.16 35.19
C TRP A 31 -8.98 -16.46 36.44
N CYS A 32 -8.07 -16.06 37.33
CA CYS A 32 -8.42 -15.18 38.43
C CYS A 32 -8.70 -13.77 37.86
N ILE A 33 -9.94 -13.33 37.98
CA ILE A 33 -10.42 -12.06 37.41
C ILE A 33 -10.32 -10.88 38.37
N SER A 34 -9.98 -11.10 39.64
CA SER A 34 -9.80 -10.02 40.66
C SER A 34 -8.42 -9.39 40.58
N ARG A 35 -8.35 -8.06 40.80
CA ARG A 35 -7.12 -7.29 40.91
C ARG A 35 -7.20 -6.32 42.09
N GLN A 36 -6.09 -6.19 42.82
CA GLN A 36 -5.93 -5.28 43.94
C GLN A 36 -5.38 -3.95 43.42
N LEU A 37 -6.24 -3.19 42.74
CA LEU A 37 -5.91 -1.89 42.15
C LEU A 37 -6.85 -0.82 42.70
N TYR A 38 -6.35 0.40 42.82
CA TYR A 38 -7.17 1.53 43.23
C TYR A 38 -8.19 1.96 42.18
N TRP A 39 -7.81 1.87 40.90
CA TRP A 39 -8.66 2.27 39.78
C TRP A 39 -9.12 1.06 38.97
N GLY A 40 -10.42 0.95 38.73
CA GLY A 40 -11.01 -0.12 37.95
C GLY A 40 -12.51 -0.29 38.22
N HIS A 41 -13.11 -1.33 37.62
CA HIS A 41 -14.50 -1.71 37.89
C HIS A 41 -14.54 -2.60 39.14
N GLN A 42 -15.05 -2.09 40.25
CA GLN A 42 -15.20 -2.87 41.47
C GLN A 42 -16.08 -4.12 41.21
N ILE A 43 -15.65 -5.26 41.73
CA ILE A 43 -16.35 -6.53 41.54
C ILE A 43 -17.78 -6.41 42.11
N PRO A 44 -18.82 -6.67 41.29
CA PRO A 44 -20.23 -6.50 41.72
C PRO A 44 -20.73 -7.71 42.50
N VAL A 45 -19.95 -8.13 43.51
CA VAL A 45 -20.28 -9.24 44.43
C VAL A 45 -20.31 -8.70 45.83
N TRP A 46 -21.37 -9.02 46.56
CA TRP A 46 -21.60 -8.64 47.92
C TRP A 46 -21.58 -9.90 48.79
N TYR A 47 -20.81 -9.90 49.85
CA TYR A 47 -20.70 -11.01 50.80
C TYR A 47 -21.50 -10.70 52.05
N LYS A 48 -22.25 -11.69 52.55
CA LYS A 48 -22.99 -11.56 53.80
C LYS A 48 -22.00 -11.48 54.97
N LYS A 49 -22.07 -10.43 55.73
CA LYS A 49 -21.14 -10.20 56.85
C LYS A 49 -21.20 -11.32 57.91
N GLY A 50 -20.03 -11.72 58.41
CA GLY A 50 -19.96 -12.76 59.43
C GLY A 50 -20.16 -14.20 58.92
N THR A 51 -20.21 -14.40 57.60
CA THR A 51 -20.37 -15.73 57.00
C THR A 51 -19.13 -16.13 56.21
N ASP A 52 -19.05 -17.43 55.88
CA ASP A 52 -17.96 -17.92 55.04
C ASP A 52 -18.12 -17.43 53.59
N ARG A 53 -17.12 -16.69 53.13
CA ARG A 53 -17.08 -16.16 51.73
C ARG A 53 -16.85 -17.26 50.68
N ALA A 54 -16.40 -18.45 51.03
CA ALA A 54 -16.28 -19.55 50.08
C ALA A 54 -17.64 -20.18 49.74
N ASN A 55 -18.65 -20.03 50.58
CA ASN A 55 -20.01 -20.53 50.34
C ASN A 55 -20.80 -19.56 49.46
N GLN A 56 -21.14 -20.00 48.23
CA GLN A 56 -21.91 -19.20 47.25
C GLN A 56 -23.30 -18.77 47.70
N ASP A 57 -23.92 -19.49 48.64
CA ASP A 57 -25.21 -19.13 49.24
C ASP A 57 -25.14 -17.80 50.01
N ASN A 58 -23.92 -17.36 50.36
CA ASN A 58 -23.65 -16.09 51.05
C ASN A 58 -23.29 -14.95 50.09
N TRP A 59 -23.43 -15.15 48.78
CA TRP A 59 -23.11 -14.14 47.79
C TRP A 59 -24.39 -13.49 47.23
N PHE A 60 -24.31 -12.21 46.97
CA PHE A 60 -25.29 -11.47 46.21
C PHE A 60 -24.57 -10.77 45.04
N VAL A 61 -24.86 -11.19 43.83
CA VAL A 61 -24.21 -10.66 42.62
C VAL A 61 -25.14 -9.62 42.00
N SER A 62 -24.77 -8.35 42.11
CA SER A 62 -25.59 -7.23 41.62
C SER A 62 -24.75 -5.97 41.43
N THR A 63 -25.05 -5.20 40.39
CA THR A 63 -24.50 -3.85 40.18
C THR A 63 -25.10 -2.81 41.11
N THR A 64 -26.24 -3.13 41.74
CA THR A 64 -26.88 -2.28 42.77
C THR A 64 -26.72 -2.93 44.14
N PRO A 65 -26.52 -2.12 45.20
CA PRO A 65 -26.42 -2.65 46.56
C PRO A 65 -27.68 -3.44 46.98
N PRO A 66 -27.53 -4.46 47.86
CA PRO A 66 -28.67 -5.11 48.50
C PRO A 66 -29.49 -4.11 49.32
N THR A 67 -30.79 -4.37 49.51
CA THR A 67 -31.69 -3.48 50.24
C THR A 67 -31.35 -3.36 51.74
N ASP A 68 -30.75 -4.42 52.30
CA ASP A 68 -30.27 -4.52 53.70
C ASP A 68 -28.75 -4.37 53.79
N LEU A 69 -28.20 -3.31 53.18
CA LEU A 69 -26.76 -3.03 53.01
C LEU A 69 -25.93 -3.22 54.29
N GLU A 70 -26.50 -3.00 55.47
CA GLU A 70 -25.85 -3.19 56.76
C GLU A 70 -25.34 -4.63 56.98
N ASN A 71 -25.99 -5.59 56.37
CA ASN A 71 -25.65 -7.03 56.46
C ASN A 71 -24.69 -7.51 55.36
N TRP A 72 -24.29 -6.65 54.44
CA TRP A 72 -23.49 -7.00 53.29
C TRP A 72 -22.22 -6.16 53.19
N GLU A 73 -21.21 -6.71 52.56
CA GLU A 73 -19.94 -6.04 52.24
C GLU A 73 -19.59 -6.33 50.79
N GLN A 74 -19.38 -5.30 49.99
CA GLN A 74 -18.95 -5.46 48.59
C GLN A 74 -17.50 -5.92 48.55
N ASP A 75 -17.16 -6.72 47.54
CA ASP A 75 -15.76 -7.07 47.23
C ASP A 75 -14.93 -5.81 47.01
N ASN A 76 -13.74 -5.74 47.62
CA ASN A 76 -12.86 -4.58 47.53
C ASN A 76 -11.99 -4.59 46.28
N ASP A 77 -11.89 -5.74 45.61
CA ASP A 77 -11.09 -5.89 44.40
C ASP A 77 -11.82 -5.34 43.17
N VAL A 78 -11.05 -5.09 42.10
CA VAL A 78 -11.59 -4.67 40.82
C VAL A 78 -11.42 -5.78 39.81
N LEU A 79 -12.23 -5.76 38.73
CA LEU A 79 -12.14 -6.70 37.64
C LEU A 79 -10.86 -6.48 36.84
N ASP A 80 -10.25 -7.57 36.36
CA ASP A 80 -9.19 -7.53 35.38
C ASP A 80 -9.66 -6.76 34.14
N THR A 81 -8.81 -5.88 33.60
CA THR A 81 -9.08 -5.10 32.39
C THR A 81 -9.59 -5.97 31.23
N TRP A 82 -9.03 -7.15 31.06
CA TRP A 82 -9.42 -8.08 29.99
C TRP A 82 -10.82 -8.65 30.18
N PHE A 83 -11.34 -8.68 31.40
CA PHE A 83 -12.70 -9.12 31.69
C PHE A 83 -13.77 -8.13 31.23
N SER A 84 -13.44 -6.85 31.17
CA SER A 84 -14.32 -5.82 30.59
C SER A 84 -14.11 -5.73 29.06
N SER A 85 -12.85 -5.74 28.61
CA SER A 85 -12.51 -5.51 27.20
C SER A 85 -12.89 -6.65 26.26
N TRP A 86 -13.09 -7.87 26.76
CA TRP A 86 -13.55 -9.00 25.91
C TRP A 86 -14.98 -8.83 25.41
N LEU A 87 -15.76 -7.92 26.02
CA LEU A 87 -17.13 -7.59 25.60
C LEU A 87 -17.18 -6.60 24.43
N TRP A 88 -16.03 -6.01 24.07
CA TRP A 88 -15.93 -4.94 23.08
C TRP A 88 -16.72 -5.19 21.78
N PRO A 89 -16.65 -6.37 21.14
CA PRO A 89 -17.27 -6.58 19.83
C PRO A 89 -18.79 -6.38 19.81
N PHE A 90 -19.45 -6.52 20.95
CA PHE A 90 -20.91 -6.41 21.04
C PHE A 90 -21.38 -5.38 22.05
N ALA A 91 -20.61 -5.08 23.11
CA ALA A 91 -20.99 -4.07 24.09
C ALA A 91 -21.10 -2.65 23.49
N VAL A 92 -20.22 -2.30 22.54
CA VAL A 92 -20.26 -1.01 21.83
C VAL A 92 -21.50 -0.83 20.95
N HIS A 93 -22.23 -1.90 20.70
CA HIS A 93 -23.48 -1.91 19.94
C HIS A 93 -24.73 -1.93 20.83
N GLY A 94 -24.57 -1.74 22.14
CA GLY A 94 -25.65 -1.63 23.12
C GLY A 94 -26.03 -2.92 23.82
N TRP A 95 -25.21 -3.99 23.75
CA TRP A 95 -25.42 -5.17 24.59
C TRP A 95 -25.27 -4.80 26.10
N PRO A 96 -26.10 -5.31 27.02
CA PRO A 96 -27.07 -6.42 26.85
C PRO A 96 -28.44 -6.02 26.33
N ASP A 97 -28.78 -4.75 26.23
CA ASP A 97 -30.13 -4.28 25.87
C ASP A 97 -30.42 -4.53 24.38
N VAL A 98 -29.40 -4.40 23.53
CA VAL A 98 -29.46 -4.67 22.09
C VAL A 98 -28.68 -5.96 21.78
N LYS A 99 -29.39 -7.02 21.37
CA LYS A 99 -28.79 -8.33 21.11
C LYS A 99 -28.26 -8.48 19.68
N THR A 100 -28.83 -7.77 18.72
CA THR A 100 -28.47 -7.89 17.31
C THR A 100 -28.34 -6.53 16.65
N THR A 101 -27.29 -6.31 15.88
CA THR A 101 -27.10 -5.13 15.03
C THR A 101 -26.53 -5.56 13.68
N LYS A 102 -26.64 -4.70 12.66
CA LYS A 102 -26.00 -4.94 11.35
C LYS A 102 -24.47 -4.94 11.40
N TYR A 103 -23.89 -4.53 12.53
CA TYR A 103 -22.44 -4.42 12.72
C TYR A 103 -21.83 -5.59 13.51
N PHE A 104 -22.66 -6.51 14.00
CA PHE A 104 -22.22 -7.73 14.68
C PHE A 104 -22.73 -8.98 13.94
N PRO A 105 -21.87 -9.97 13.63
CA PRO A 105 -20.40 -10.00 13.79
C PRO A 105 -19.68 -8.93 12.98
N THR A 106 -18.51 -8.44 13.47
CA THR A 106 -17.68 -7.53 12.70
C THR A 106 -16.91 -8.25 11.60
N ASN A 107 -16.45 -7.53 10.57
CA ASN A 107 -15.69 -8.16 9.47
C ASN A 107 -14.27 -8.52 9.90
N ALA A 108 -13.56 -7.60 10.55
CA ALA A 108 -12.18 -7.77 10.92
C ALA A 108 -11.84 -7.13 12.27
N LEU A 109 -10.96 -7.81 13.01
CA LEU A 109 -10.27 -7.29 14.18
C LEU A 109 -8.82 -7.02 13.81
N VAL A 110 -8.31 -5.81 14.11
CA VAL A 110 -6.91 -5.44 13.93
C VAL A 110 -6.26 -5.26 15.30
N THR A 111 -5.18 -6.01 15.60
CA THR A 111 -4.54 -5.99 16.91
C THR A 111 -3.07 -6.42 16.85
N GLY A 112 -2.32 -6.17 17.93
CA GLY A 112 -0.97 -6.71 18.10
C GLY A 112 -0.98 -8.20 18.46
N PRO A 113 0.03 -8.97 18.04
CA PRO A 113 0.11 -10.40 18.33
C PRO A 113 0.40 -10.72 19.80
N ASP A 114 0.92 -9.78 20.57
CA ASP A 114 1.24 -9.91 22.00
C ASP A 114 -0.01 -10.05 22.88
N ILE A 115 -1.19 -9.70 22.37
CA ILE A 115 -2.46 -9.85 23.10
C ILE A 115 -3.42 -10.88 22.49
N ILE A 116 -2.90 -11.82 21.72
CA ILE A 116 -3.70 -12.90 21.10
C ILE A 116 -4.48 -13.72 22.14
N PHE A 117 -3.86 -14.08 23.25
CA PHE A 117 -4.51 -14.82 24.32
C PHE A 117 -5.33 -13.90 25.23
N PHE A 118 -4.77 -12.75 25.62
CA PHE A 118 -5.40 -11.85 26.58
C PHE A 118 -6.68 -11.21 26.06
N TRP A 119 -6.75 -10.95 24.76
CA TRP A 119 -7.88 -10.23 24.17
C TRP A 119 -8.59 -11.02 23.08
N VAL A 120 -7.89 -11.47 22.03
CA VAL A 120 -8.50 -12.14 20.87
C VAL A 120 -9.24 -13.40 21.29
N ALA A 121 -8.56 -14.31 22.00
CA ALA A 121 -9.14 -15.58 22.44
C ALA A 121 -10.35 -15.34 23.37
N ARG A 122 -10.23 -14.36 24.27
CA ARG A 122 -11.31 -14.02 25.20
C ARG A 122 -12.51 -13.40 24.50
N MET A 123 -12.31 -12.52 23.52
CA MET A 123 -13.43 -12.02 22.70
C MET A 123 -14.14 -13.16 21.93
N ILE A 124 -13.40 -14.13 21.40
CA ILE A 124 -14.02 -15.29 20.74
C ILE A 124 -14.84 -16.11 21.73
N MET A 125 -14.32 -16.33 22.96
CA MET A 125 -15.05 -17.04 24.01
C MET A 125 -16.34 -16.31 24.42
N SER A 126 -16.24 -15.01 24.69
CA SER A 126 -17.40 -14.19 25.10
C SER A 126 -18.46 -14.02 23.99
N GLY A 127 -18.04 -13.93 22.74
CA GLY A 127 -18.94 -13.89 21.58
C GLY A 127 -19.81 -15.14 21.52
N TYR A 128 -19.22 -16.33 21.62
CA TYR A 128 -20.00 -17.58 21.64
C TYR A 128 -20.85 -17.73 22.90
N GLU A 129 -20.33 -17.32 24.08
CA GLU A 129 -21.07 -17.45 25.34
C GLU A 129 -22.28 -16.51 25.41
N PHE A 130 -22.08 -15.23 25.08
CA PHE A 130 -23.11 -14.21 25.31
C PHE A 130 -23.96 -13.92 24.07
N MET A 131 -23.42 -14.08 22.87
CA MET A 131 -24.11 -13.79 21.62
C MET A 131 -24.50 -15.05 20.83
N GLY A 132 -23.89 -16.21 21.14
CA GLY A 132 -24.10 -17.45 20.39
C GLY A 132 -23.46 -17.48 19.00
N ASP A 133 -22.59 -16.51 18.69
CA ASP A 133 -21.98 -16.35 17.38
C ASP A 133 -20.52 -15.88 17.50
N LEU A 134 -19.77 -15.99 16.41
CA LEU A 134 -18.40 -15.47 16.33
C LEU A 134 -18.41 -13.93 16.39
N PRO A 135 -17.43 -13.31 17.08
CA PRO A 135 -17.40 -11.85 17.21
C PRO A 135 -16.87 -11.13 15.96
N PHE A 136 -16.03 -11.78 15.17
CA PHE A 136 -15.41 -11.28 13.93
C PHE A 136 -14.96 -12.45 13.04
N LYS A 137 -14.85 -12.20 11.72
CA LYS A 137 -14.45 -13.23 10.75
C LYS A 137 -12.94 -13.31 10.56
N ASP A 138 -12.28 -12.17 10.52
CA ASP A 138 -10.85 -12.07 10.27
C ASP A 138 -10.13 -11.38 11.44
N VAL A 139 -8.92 -11.84 11.73
CA VAL A 139 -8.02 -11.20 12.70
C VAL A 139 -6.70 -10.88 12.01
N TYR A 140 -6.42 -9.58 11.86
CA TYR A 140 -5.16 -9.10 11.33
C TYR A 140 -4.22 -8.71 12.46
N PHE A 141 -3.07 -9.37 12.54
CA PHE A 141 -2.03 -9.06 13.50
C PHE A 141 -1.02 -8.10 12.89
N THR A 142 -0.92 -6.92 13.50
CA THR A 142 -0.02 -5.87 13.05
C THR A 142 1.43 -6.21 13.34
N SER A 143 2.34 -5.62 12.56
CA SER A 143 3.76 -5.58 12.88
C SER A 143 4.02 -4.74 14.13
N ILE A 144 5.09 -5.06 14.86
CA ILE A 144 5.57 -4.26 15.99
C ILE A 144 6.73 -3.39 15.52
N LEU A 145 6.65 -2.08 15.79
CA LEU A 145 7.71 -1.15 15.46
C LEU A 145 8.86 -1.28 16.49
N ARG A 146 10.09 -1.42 15.97
CA ARG A 146 11.33 -1.47 16.74
C ARG A 146 12.27 -0.34 16.31
N ASP A 147 13.14 0.07 17.23
CA ASP A 147 14.22 0.99 16.90
C ASP A 147 15.35 0.25 16.12
N GLU A 148 16.35 0.99 15.67
CA GLU A 148 17.51 0.44 14.95
C GLU A 148 18.30 -0.61 15.76
N LYS A 149 18.16 -0.62 17.09
CA LYS A 149 18.76 -1.60 18.00
C LYS A 149 17.86 -2.81 18.26
N GLY A 150 16.72 -2.91 17.60
CA GLY A 150 15.77 -4.00 17.74
C GLY A 150 14.85 -3.93 18.97
N ARG A 151 14.87 -2.83 19.74
CA ARG A 151 14.03 -2.67 20.93
C ARG A 151 12.64 -2.18 20.51
N LYS A 152 11.58 -2.70 21.11
CA LYS A 152 10.20 -2.22 20.88
C LYS A 152 10.12 -0.72 21.19
N LEU A 153 9.49 0.05 20.30
CA LEU A 153 9.25 1.47 20.53
C LEU A 153 8.34 1.65 21.75
N SER A 154 8.74 2.47 22.69
CA SER A 154 7.93 2.78 23.86
C SER A 154 8.23 4.19 24.40
N LYS A 155 7.20 4.82 24.96
CA LYS A 155 7.33 6.14 25.59
C LYS A 155 8.28 6.10 26.80
N SER A 156 8.27 5.01 27.58
CA SER A 156 9.11 4.83 28.76
C SER A 156 10.60 4.72 28.43
N LEU A 157 10.95 4.21 27.26
CA LEU A 157 12.33 4.13 26.78
C LEU A 157 12.79 5.40 26.04
N GLY A 158 11.87 6.33 25.76
CA GLY A 158 12.19 7.55 25.01
C GLY A 158 12.65 7.30 23.57
N ASN A 159 12.42 6.10 23.02
CA ASN A 159 12.85 5.71 21.68
C ASN A 159 11.70 5.76 20.65
N SER A 160 10.52 6.25 21.04
CA SER A 160 9.37 6.42 20.14
C SER A 160 9.37 7.85 19.60
N PRO A 161 9.54 8.06 18.30
CA PRO A 161 9.40 9.39 17.71
C PRO A 161 7.96 9.90 17.92
N ASP A 162 7.82 11.20 18.09
CA ASP A 162 6.51 11.82 18.12
C ASP A 162 5.90 11.84 16.71
N PRO A 163 4.74 11.21 16.48
CA PRO A 163 4.09 11.22 15.19
C PRO A 163 3.78 12.63 14.66
N ILE A 164 3.46 13.57 15.54
CA ILE A 164 3.15 14.96 15.15
C ILE A 164 4.38 15.62 14.51
N THR A 165 5.54 15.47 15.12
CA THR A 165 6.80 15.98 14.54
C THR A 165 7.10 15.37 13.17
N LEU A 166 6.81 14.08 12.98
CA LEU A 166 6.97 13.41 11.68
C LEU A 166 5.98 13.98 10.64
N PHE A 167 4.73 14.24 11.05
CA PHE A 167 3.72 14.81 10.15
C PHE A 167 4.08 16.24 9.74
N GLU A 168 4.59 17.05 10.66
CA GLU A 168 5.05 18.41 10.36
C GLU A 168 6.25 18.42 9.41
N LYS A 169 7.19 17.49 9.60
CA LYS A 169 8.44 17.44 8.82
C LYS A 169 8.25 16.82 7.42
N TYR A 170 7.48 15.76 7.30
CA TYR A 170 7.38 14.95 6.08
C TYR A 170 6.00 14.98 5.43
N GLY A 171 4.98 15.39 6.16
CA GLY A 171 3.57 15.29 5.78
C GLY A 171 2.91 14.01 6.27
N THR A 172 1.62 14.10 6.60
CA THR A 172 0.83 12.99 7.14
C THR A 172 0.77 11.80 6.18
N ASP A 173 0.45 12.05 4.91
CA ASP A 173 0.33 11.00 3.89
C ASP A 173 1.67 10.31 3.63
N ALA A 174 2.77 11.06 3.59
CA ALA A 174 4.11 10.51 3.44
C ALA A 174 4.48 9.58 4.59
N THR A 175 4.18 9.98 5.82
CA THR A 175 4.43 9.18 7.01
C THR A 175 3.58 7.91 7.03
N ARG A 176 2.26 8.01 6.78
CA ARG A 176 1.35 6.87 6.69
C ARG A 176 1.79 5.87 5.63
N PHE A 177 2.05 6.36 4.41
CA PHE A 177 2.51 5.56 3.29
C PHE A 177 3.80 4.80 3.61
N SER A 178 4.81 5.50 4.14
CA SER A 178 6.11 4.90 4.43
C SER A 178 6.03 3.85 5.54
N ILE A 179 5.29 4.10 6.61
CA ILE A 179 5.11 3.12 7.68
C ILE A 179 4.46 1.84 7.12
N MET A 180 3.41 1.99 6.33
CA MET A 180 2.73 0.84 5.72
C MET A 180 3.63 0.10 4.72
N LEU A 181 4.43 0.83 3.92
CA LEU A 181 5.40 0.25 2.98
C LEU A 181 6.48 -0.56 3.71
N MET A 182 6.93 -0.10 4.88
CA MET A 182 7.93 -0.77 5.71
C MET A 182 7.38 -1.91 6.57
N SER A 183 6.05 -2.14 6.59
CA SER A 183 5.38 -3.06 7.51
C SER A 183 4.95 -4.36 6.82
N PRO A 184 5.86 -5.32 6.57
CA PRO A 184 5.49 -6.59 5.97
C PRO A 184 4.62 -7.40 6.95
N GLN A 185 3.67 -8.14 6.39
CA GLN A 185 2.78 -8.98 7.19
C GLN A 185 3.58 -10.02 7.99
N GLY A 186 3.39 -10.04 9.31
CA GLY A 186 3.95 -11.07 10.19
C GLY A 186 5.41 -10.90 10.61
N SER A 187 6.02 -9.76 10.31
CA SER A 187 7.38 -9.44 10.72
C SER A 187 7.42 -8.11 11.46
N ASP A 188 8.35 -7.96 12.39
CA ASP A 188 8.61 -6.69 13.05
C ASP A 188 9.23 -5.68 12.08
N VAL A 189 8.99 -4.41 12.32
CA VAL A 189 9.48 -3.31 11.49
C VAL A 189 10.54 -2.54 12.22
N TYR A 190 11.71 -2.42 11.63
CA TYR A 190 12.77 -1.52 12.11
C TYR A 190 12.49 -0.12 11.57
N PHE A 191 12.03 0.74 12.47
CA PHE A 191 11.70 2.11 12.11
C PHE A 191 12.97 2.91 11.82
N SER A 192 12.99 3.56 10.66
CA SER A 192 14.00 4.54 10.28
C SER A 192 13.32 5.81 9.79
N GLU A 193 13.71 6.96 10.32
CA GLU A 193 13.19 8.24 9.88
C GLU A 193 13.54 8.52 8.39
N HIS A 194 14.70 8.07 7.93
CA HIS A 194 15.09 8.14 6.52
C HIS A 194 14.12 7.38 5.60
N GLY A 195 13.52 6.27 6.09
CA GLY A 195 12.50 5.53 5.34
C GLY A 195 11.25 6.35 5.01
N ILE A 196 10.96 7.41 5.79
CA ILE A 196 9.80 8.28 5.55
C ILE A 196 10.01 9.21 4.33
N GLU A 197 11.27 9.50 3.98
CA GLU A 197 11.58 10.29 2.79
C GLU A 197 11.09 9.63 1.50
N VAL A 198 11.01 8.30 1.46
CA VAL A 198 10.46 7.56 0.32
C VAL A 198 9.01 7.98 0.06
N GLY A 199 8.20 8.03 1.12
CA GLY A 199 6.80 8.46 1.01
C GLY A 199 6.69 9.93 0.61
N ARG A 200 7.48 10.83 1.20
CA ARG A 200 7.51 12.25 0.81
C ARG A 200 7.82 12.42 -0.67
N ASN A 201 8.85 11.76 -1.15
CA ASN A 201 9.26 11.83 -2.54
C ASN A 201 8.19 11.25 -3.47
N PHE A 202 7.50 10.19 -3.04
CA PHE A 202 6.41 9.58 -3.79
C PHE A 202 5.18 10.50 -3.87
N MET A 203 4.76 11.12 -2.77
CA MET A 203 3.66 12.11 -2.77
C MET A 203 4.00 13.28 -3.69
N THR A 204 5.23 13.79 -3.62
CA THR A 204 5.72 14.86 -4.51
C THR A 204 5.71 14.42 -5.99
N LYS A 205 6.09 13.18 -6.28
CA LYS A 205 6.10 12.63 -7.65
C LYS A 205 4.68 12.58 -8.24
N ILE A 206 3.71 12.07 -7.46
CA ILE A 206 2.30 11.99 -7.87
C ILE A 206 1.74 13.40 -8.11
N TRP A 207 1.98 14.31 -7.17
CA TRP A 207 1.57 15.71 -7.31
C TRP A 207 2.08 16.35 -8.61
N ASN A 208 3.38 16.21 -8.88
CA ASN A 208 3.99 16.78 -10.08
C ASN A 208 3.49 16.12 -11.37
N ALA A 209 3.26 14.80 -11.38
CA ALA A 209 2.68 14.12 -12.52
C ALA A 209 1.24 14.59 -12.79
N SER A 210 0.43 14.72 -11.76
CA SER A 210 -0.94 15.22 -11.87
C SER A 210 -0.99 16.66 -12.36
N ARG A 211 -0.14 17.51 -11.78
CA ARG A 211 0.00 18.91 -12.23
C ARG A 211 0.42 19.00 -13.69
N PHE A 212 1.37 18.16 -14.13
CA PHE A 212 1.78 18.10 -15.52
C PHE A 212 0.62 17.75 -16.46
N ILE A 213 -0.19 16.75 -16.10
CA ILE A 213 -1.36 16.36 -16.89
C ILE A 213 -2.34 17.53 -16.99
N MET A 214 -2.70 18.15 -15.87
CA MET A 214 -3.66 19.27 -15.84
C MET A 214 -3.20 20.48 -16.67
N LEU A 215 -1.92 20.83 -16.61
CA LEU A 215 -1.36 21.96 -17.35
C LEU A 215 -1.28 21.76 -18.87
N ASN A 216 -1.41 20.54 -19.34
CA ASN A 216 -1.39 20.20 -20.77
C ASN A 216 -2.80 19.85 -21.31
N HIS A 217 -3.85 20.22 -20.59
CA HIS A 217 -5.23 20.14 -21.09
C HIS A 217 -5.46 21.23 -22.15
N GLU A 218 -6.13 20.89 -23.23
CA GLU A 218 -6.60 21.82 -24.25
C GLU A 218 -8.10 21.57 -24.51
N ASP A 219 -8.88 22.63 -24.65
CA ASP A 219 -10.33 22.54 -24.92
C ASP A 219 -10.66 21.84 -26.25
N SER A 220 -9.67 21.71 -27.12
CA SER A 220 -9.76 21.01 -28.41
C SER A 220 -9.66 19.50 -28.31
N PHE A 221 -9.33 18.96 -27.13
CA PHE A 221 -9.21 17.53 -26.92
C PHE A 221 -10.59 16.85 -26.90
N ALA A 222 -10.66 15.65 -27.49
CA ALA A 222 -11.86 14.85 -27.39
C ALA A 222 -12.09 14.38 -25.94
N ASP A 223 -13.35 14.24 -25.55
CA ASP A 223 -13.71 13.76 -24.20
C ASP A 223 -13.39 12.27 -23.99
N GLU A 224 -13.34 11.49 -25.08
CA GLU A 224 -13.12 10.06 -25.07
C GLU A 224 -11.79 9.66 -25.73
N ILE A 225 -11.29 8.48 -25.32
CA ILE A 225 -10.11 7.88 -25.93
C ILE A 225 -10.49 7.28 -27.28
N ASP A 226 -9.82 7.71 -28.35
CA ASP A 226 -9.92 7.06 -29.66
C ASP A 226 -9.15 5.73 -29.62
N ILE A 227 -9.88 4.62 -29.52
CA ILE A 227 -9.33 3.27 -29.36
C ILE A 227 -8.60 2.81 -30.63
N GLU A 228 -9.03 3.22 -31.81
CA GLU A 228 -8.42 2.84 -33.06
C GLU A 228 -7.05 3.51 -33.28
N ALA A 229 -6.85 4.67 -32.68
CA ALA A 229 -5.60 5.43 -32.76
C ALA A 229 -4.59 5.09 -31.65
N LEU A 230 -4.86 4.08 -30.79
CA LEU A 230 -3.93 3.69 -29.73
C LEU A 230 -2.70 2.99 -30.30
N ASP A 231 -1.52 3.47 -29.93
CA ASP A 231 -0.26 2.78 -30.21
C ASP A 231 0.06 1.70 -29.15
N ASN A 232 1.21 1.04 -29.29
CA ASN A 232 1.64 -0.02 -28.39
C ASN A 232 1.90 0.50 -26.96
N PHE A 233 2.38 1.72 -26.78
CA PHE A 233 2.63 2.31 -25.47
C PHE A 233 1.33 2.64 -24.72
N ASP A 234 0.31 3.10 -25.42
CA ASP A 234 -1.01 3.36 -24.84
C ASP A 234 -1.67 2.05 -24.39
N LYS A 235 -1.62 1.04 -25.25
CA LYS A 235 -2.16 -0.29 -24.98
C LYS A 235 -1.43 -0.94 -23.80
N TRP A 236 -0.09 -0.86 -23.79
CA TRP A 236 0.74 -1.38 -22.72
C TRP A 236 0.42 -0.73 -21.35
N ILE A 237 0.35 0.59 -21.28
CA ILE A 237 0.13 1.26 -19.97
C ILE A 237 -1.29 1.03 -19.45
N LEU A 238 -2.28 0.93 -20.32
CA LEU A 238 -3.66 0.59 -19.95
C LEU A 238 -3.78 -0.85 -19.43
N ASP A 239 -3.07 -1.80 -20.05
CA ASP A 239 -3.01 -3.20 -19.57
C ASP A 239 -2.26 -3.28 -18.23
N SER A 240 -1.15 -2.55 -18.09
CA SER A 240 -0.33 -2.52 -16.87
C SER A 240 -1.08 -1.96 -15.65
N ILE A 241 -1.91 -0.91 -15.81
CA ILE A 241 -2.72 -0.42 -14.69
C ILE A 241 -3.81 -1.41 -14.31
N ASP A 242 -4.44 -2.08 -15.28
CA ASP A 242 -5.46 -3.07 -15.00
C ASP A 242 -4.87 -4.32 -14.31
N GLU A 243 -3.67 -4.76 -14.69
CA GLU A 243 -2.91 -5.79 -13.98
C GLU A 243 -2.56 -5.36 -12.55
N THR A 244 -2.14 -4.11 -12.38
CA THR A 244 -1.85 -3.52 -11.06
C THR A 244 -3.08 -3.53 -10.17
N VAL A 245 -4.24 -3.11 -10.66
CA VAL A 245 -5.52 -3.16 -9.93
C VAL A 245 -5.84 -4.58 -9.48
N ASN A 246 -5.68 -5.56 -10.36
CA ASN A 246 -5.94 -6.97 -10.03
C ASN A 246 -5.01 -7.50 -8.93
N GLU A 247 -3.72 -7.18 -9.01
CA GLU A 247 -2.76 -7.63 -7.99
C GLU A 247 -2.98 -6.93 -6.65
N VAL A 248 -3.22 -5.62 -6.65
CA VAL A 248 -3.56 -4.86 -5.44
C VAL A 248 -4.78 -5.45 -4.76
N ASN A 249 -5.84 -5.77 -5.49
CA ASN A 249 -7.03 -6.40 -4.94
C ASN A 249 -6.71 -7.75 -4.28
N LYS A 250 -5.92 -8.61 -4.94
CA LYS A 250 -5.47 -9.89 -4.35
C LYS A 250 -4.67 -9.71 -3.06
N TYR A 251 -3.85 -8.66 -2.98
CA TYR A 251 -3.08 -8.35 -1.78
C TYR A 251 -3.98 -7.84 -0.66
N PHE A 252 -4.95 -6.96 -0.96
CA PHE A 252 -5.92 -6.49 0.02
C PHE A 252 -6.78 -7.62 0.58
N ASP A 253 -7.26 -8.54 -0.26
CA ASP A 253 -8.03 -9.71 0.16
C ASP A 253 -7.26 -10.62 1.15
N LYS A 254 -5.92 -10.56 1.12
CA LYS A 254 -5.03 -11.31 2.01
C LYS A 254 -4.43 -10.47 3.13
N TYR A 255 -4.85 -9.23 3.30
CA TYR A 255 -4.27 -8.28 4.26
C TYR A 255 -2.76 -8.05 4.08
N GLN A 256 -2.23 -8.23 2.86
CA GLN A 256 -0.83 -7.98 2.48
C GLN A 256 -0.65 -6.53 2.03
N PHE A 257 -0.90 -5.59 2.96
CA PHE A 257 -0.97 -4.16 2.65
C PHE A 257 0.35 -3.59 2.12
N ASN A 258 1.49 -4.03 2.66
CA ASN A 258 2.80 -3.59 2.17
C ASN A 258 3.04 -3.99 0.71
N GLU A 259 2.65 -5.22 0.31
CA GLU A 259 2.78 -5.68 -1.07
C GLU A 259 1.85 -4.90 -2.02
N ALA A 260 0.63 -4.61 -1.56
CA ALA A 260 -0.30 -3.76 -2.31
C ALA A 260 0.30 -2.36 -2.55
N ILE A 261 0.83 -1.72 -1.50
CA ILE A 261 1.43 -0.39 -1.57
C ILE A 261 2.68 -0.40 -2.45
N LYS A 262 3.53 -1.42 -2.33
CA LYS A 262 4.71 -1.59 -3.16
C LYS A 262 4.32 -1.71 -4.64
N LYS A 263 3.27 -2.48 -4.96
CA LYS A 263 2.78 -2.59 -6.34
C LYS A 263 2.26 -1.27 -6.88
N ILE A 264 1.52 -0.49 -6.08
CA ILE A 264 1.06 0.85 -6.46
C ILE A 264 2.26 1.78 -6.70
N TYR A 265 3.26 1.74 -5.81
CA TYR A 265 4.48 2.51 -5.92
C TYR A 265 5.25 2.16 -7.21
N ASP A 266 5.52 0.87 -7.42
CA ASP A 266 6.31 0.39 -8.56
C ASP A 266 5.65 0.75 -9.90
N PHE A 267 4.35 0.55 -10.03
CA PHE A 267 3.62 0.96 -11.22
C PHE A 267 3.68 2.48 -11.41
N THR A 268 3.34 3.24 -10.37
CA THR A 268 3.23 4.71 -10.50
C THR A 268 4.57 5.36 -10.76
N TRP A 269 5.61 4.95 -10.02
CA TRP A 269 6.94 5.53 -10.16
C TRP A 269 7.64 5.07 -11.44
N ASN A 270 7.74 3.75 -11.61
CA ASN A 270 8.57 3.17 -12.66
C ASN A 270 7.86 3.14 -14.03
N GLU A 271 6.62 2.62 -14.09
CA GLU A 271 5.93 2.45 -15.36
C GLU A 271 5.28 3.76 -15.83
N PHE A 272 4.45 4.37 -14.99
CA PHE A 272 3.70 5.54 -15.36
C PHE A 272 4.57 6.80 -15.43
N CYS A 273 5.26 7.18 -14.33
CA CYS A 273 5.99 8.44 -14.29
C CYS A 273 7.32 8.41 -15.05
N ASN A 274 8.10 7.32 -14.97
CA ASN A 274 9.42 7.28 -15.59
C ASN A 274 9.39 6.94 -17.07
N TRP A 275 8.31 6.28 -17.53
CA TRP A 275 8.18 5.91 -18.94
C TRP A 275 7.00 6.61 -19.61
N TYR A 276 5.76 6.31 -19.21
CA TYR A 276 4.62 6.81 -19.98
C TYR A 276 4.51 8.33 -19.98
N ILE A 277 4.69 8.99 -18.84
CA ILE A 277 4.69 10.47 -18.78
C ILE A 277 5.82 11.08 -19.61
N GLU A 278 6.99 10.46 -19.69
CA GLU A 278 8.07 10.96 -20.55
C GLU A 278 7.73 10.80 -22.05
N ILE A 279 7.05 9.71 -22.44
CA ILE A 279 6.50 9.52 -23.79
C ILE A 279 5.44 10.58 -24.07
N VAL A 280 4.53 10.81 -23.15
CA VAL A 280 3.47 11.84 -23.26
C VAL A 280 4.07 13.23 -23.41
N LYS A 281 5.17 13.57 -22.71
CA LYS A 281 5.89 14.85 -22.91
C LYS A 281 6.39 15.00 -24.34
N HIS A 282 6.88 13.94 -24.95
CA HIS A 282 7.30 13.98 -26.36
C HIS A 282 6.10 14.22 -27.29
N ARG A 283 4.98 13.50 -27.06
CA ARG A 283 3.77 13.64 -27.86
C ARG A 283 3.12 15.02 -27.74
N PHE A 284 3.11 15.66 -26.58
CA PHE A 284 2.61 17.02 -26.44
C PHE A 284 3.44 18.06 -27.22
N ARG A 285 4.70 17.77 -27.51
CA ARG A 285 5.56 18.65 -28.34
C ARG A 285 5.42 18.36 -29.84
N GLU A 286 5.43 17.11 -30.22
CA GLU A 286 5.62 16.68 -31.61
C GLU A 286 4.40 15.93 -32.20
N GLY A 287 3.46 15.48 -31.36
CA GLY A 287 2.29 14.68 -31.79
C GLY A 287 1.19 15.52 -32.43
N ASP A 288 0.35 14.85 -33.21
CA ASP A 288 -0.90 15.42 -33.71
C ASP A 288 -1.97 15.56 -32.61
N ILE A 289 -3.10 16.16 -32.92
CA ILE A 289 -4.18 16.44 -31.96
C ILE A 289 -4.77 15.15 -31.37
N THR A 290 -4.91 14.09 -32.16
CA THR A 290 -5.45 12.79 -31.70
C THR A 290 -4.51 12.13 -30.70
N SER A 291 -3.19 12.11 -31.01
CA SER A 291 -2.16 11.58 -30.14
C SER A 291 -2.08 12.35 -28.80
N LYS A 292 -2.17 13.68 -28.85
CA LYS A 292 -2.20 14.56 -27.66
C LYS A 292 -3.44 14.29 -26.81
N SER A 293 -4.62 14.28 -27.43
CA SER A 293 -5.91 14.01 -26.78
C SER A 293 -5.93 12.62 -26.10
N ASN A 294 -5.53 11.56 -26.82
CA ASN A 294 -5.41 10.23 -26.24
C ASN A 294 -4.42 10.20 -25.07
N SER A 295 -3.25 10.83 -25.23
CA SER A 295 -2.24 10.90 -24.15
C SER A 295 -2.76 11.58 -22.89
N PHE A 296 -3.51 12.67 -23.05
CA PHE A 296 -4.17 13.38 -21.95
C PHE A 296 -5.21 12.47 -21.26
N ASN A 297 -6.16 11.94 -22.01
CA ASN A 297 -7.27 11.15 -21.48
C ASN A 297 -6.79 9.85 -20.83
N ILE A 298 -5.80 9.15 -21.40
CA ILE A 298 -5.19 7.98 -20.79
C ILE A 298 -4.47 8.34 -19.49
N SER A 299 -3.66 9.41 -19.50
CA SER A 299 -2.96 9.87 -18.30
C SER A 299 -3.92 10.26 -17.18
N LYS A 300 -4.99 11.00 -17.49
CA LYS A 300 -6.08 11.36 -16.55
C LYS A 300 -6.74 10.11 -15.97
N LYS A 301 -7.07 9.15 -16.82
CA LYS A 301 -7.69 7.88 -16.40
C LYS A 301 -6.80 7.05 -15.48
N ILE A 302 -5.51 6.96 -15.80
CA ILE A 302 -4.54 6.20 -15.00
C ILE A 302 -4.34 6.86 -13.65
N ILE A 303 -4.09 8.17 -13.61
CA ILE A 303 -3.86 8.86 -12.34
C ILE A 303 -5.09 8.77 -11.44
N LYS A 304 -6.32 8.88 -11.98
CA LYS A 304 -7.56 8.68 -11.22
C LYS A 304 -7.63 7.28 -10.59
N LYS A 305 -7.27 6.21 -11.32
CA LYS A 305 -7.19 4.86 -10.76
C LYS A 305 -6.13 4.74 -9.66
N VAL A 306 -4.94 5.33 -9.87
CA VAL A 306 -3.87 5.35 -8.86
C VAL A 306 -4.33 6.06 -7.59
N LEU A 307 -5.02 7.21 -7.71
CA LEU A 307 -5.55 7.95 -6.56
C LEU A 307 -6.56 7.12 -5.78
N LEU A 308 -7.47 6.42 -6.46
CA LEU A 308 -8.44 5.53 -5.81
C LEU A 308 -7.74 4.39 -5.04
N LEU A 309 -6.72 3.75 -5.64
CA LEU A 309 -5.95 2.70 -4.96
C LEU A 309 -5.16 3.23 -3.76
N LEU A 310 -4.70 4.47 -3.84
CA LEU A 310 -3.86 5.11 -2.83
C LEU A 310 -4.67 5.75 -1.69
N HIS A 311 -5.91 6.14 -1.95
CA HIS A 311 -6.73 6.93 -1.01
C HIS A 311 -6.84 6.35 0.40
N PRO A 312 -7.00 5.03 0.62
CA PRO A 312 -7.05 4.47 1.97
C PRO A 312 -5.76 4.68 2.78
N ILE A 313 -4.63 4.90 2.12
CA ILE A 313 -3.31 5.06 2.72
C ILE A 313 -2.92 6.54 2.82
N ALA A 314 -3.09 7.29 1.74
CA ALA A 314 -2.73 8.70 1.59
C ALA A 314 -3.96 9.54 1.21
N PRO A 315 -4.90 9.76 2.16
CA PRO A 315 -6.19 10.36 1.86
C PRO A 315 -6.12 11.84 1.47
N PHE A 316 -5.19 12.61 2.04
CA PHE A 316 -5.18 14.06 1.84
C PHE A 316 -4.70 14.46 0.45
N VAL A 317 -3.56 13.95 0.01
CA VAL A 317 -3.02 14.25 -1.32
C VAL A 317 -3.89 13.68 -2.43
N SER A 318 -4.48 12.51 -2.21
CA SER A 318 -5.35 11.87 -3.21
C SER A 318 -6.68 12.62 -3.36
N GLU A 319 -7.30 13.09 -2.28
CA GLU A 319 -8.51 13.92 -2.31
C GLU A 319 -8.23 15.24 -3.01
N GLU A 320 -7.13 15.93 -2.65
CA GLU A 320 -6.77 17.22 -3.24
C GLU A 320 -6.57 17.12 -4.76
N ILE A 321 -5.79 16.12 -5.21
CA ILE A 321 -5.58 15.91 -6.64
C ILE A 321 -6.88 15.50 -7.35
N TRP A 322 -7.69 14.64 -6.70
CA TRP A 322 -8.98 14.21 -7.25
C TRP A 322 -9.91 15.39 -7.51
N ASN A 323 -10.02 16.33 -6.58
CA ASN A 323 -10.85 17.52 -6.72
C ASN A 323 -10.47 18.39 -7.92
N HIS A 324 -9.21 18.38 -8.35
CA HIS A 324 -8.76 19.06 -9.56
C HIS A 324 -8.97 18.25 -10.85
N LEU A 325 -9.13 16.93 -10.76
CA LEU A 325 -9.24 16.04 -11.93
C LEU A 325 -10.64 15.50 -12.17
N LYS A 326 -11.51 15.52 -11.14
CA LYS A 326 -12.87 15.00 -11.25
C LYS A 326 -13.70 15.80 -12.24
N ASP A 327 -14.58 15.11 -12.94
CA ASP A 327 -15.56 15.73 -13.80
C ASP A 327 -16.72 16.29 -12.96
N THR A 328 -17.51 17.22 -13.50
CA THR A 328 -18.54 17.96 -12.75
C THR A 328 -19.57 17.05 -12.06
N ASN A 329 -19.81 15.85 -12.61
CA ASN A 329 -20.78 14.89 -12.10
C ASN A 329 -20.16 13.78 -11.25
N GLU A 330 -18.85 13.83 -10.98
CA GLU A 330 -18.18 12.83 -10.15
C GLU A 330 -18.22 13.24 -8.67
N GLU A 331 -18.44 12.25 -7.83
CA GLU A 331 -18.44 12.38 -6.37
C GLU A 331 -17.03 12.54 -5.81
N ASP A 332 -16.92 12.85 -4.52
CA ASP A 332 -15.63 12.88 -3.82
C ASP A 332 -15.03 11.48 -3.78
N ILE A 333 -13.70 11.41 -3.75
CA ILE A 333 -12.97 10.15 -3.89
C ILE A 333 -13.34 9.13 -2.80
N ILE A 334 -13.64 9.61 -1.58
CA ILE A 334 -13.97 8.76 -0.42
C ILE A 334 -15.23 7.91 -0.62
N ILE A 335 -16.19 8.38 -1.45
CA ILE A 335 -17.44 7.66 -1.76
C ILE A 335 -17.44 7.09 -3.17
N SER A 336 -16.37 7.31 -3.93
CA SER A 336 -16.20 6.78 -5.28
C SER A 336 -16.01 5.26 -5.26
N CYS A 337 -16.42 4.60 -6.35
CA CYS A 337 -16.27 3.15 -6.47
C CYS A 337 -14.81 2.72 -6.53
N TRP A 338 -14.48 1.68 -5.79
CA TRP A 338 -13.18 1.05 -5.85
C TRP A 338 -12.85 0.55 -7.27
N PRO A 339 -11.62 0.75 -7.78
CA PRO A 339 -11.30 0.44 -9.16
C PRO A 339 -11.35 -1.06 -9.46
N LYS A 340 -11.93 -1.39 -10.60
CA LYS A 340 -11.98 -2.74 -11.14
C LYS A 340 -11.13 -2.80 -12.41
N ALA A 341 -10.39 -3.89 -12.55
CA ALA A 341 -9.69 -4.15 -13.80
C ALA A 341 -10.66 -4.59 -14.90
N LYS A 342 -10.37 -4.24 -16.12
CA LYS A 342 -11.06 -4.82 -17.27
C LYS A 342 -10.60 -6.26 -17.48
N ASN A 343 -11.53 -7.16 -17.77
CA ASN A 343 -11.22 -8.59 -17.99
C ASN A 343 -10.60 -8.87 -19.37
N SER A 344 -10.55 -7.88 -20.24
CA SER A 344 -9.99 -8.02 -21.60
C SER A 344 -8.57 -7.45 -21.64
N LYS A 345 -7.57 -8.29 -21.89
CA LYS A 345 -6.21 -7.82 -22.21
C LYS A 345 -6.22 -7.08 -23.54
N ILE A 346 -5.58 -5.92 -23.56
CA ILE A 346 -5.36 -5.16 -24.78
C ILE A 346 -4.06 -5.69 -25.41
N SER A 347 -4.17 -6.29 -26.60
CA SER A 347 -2.99 -6.83 -27.28
C SER A 347 -2.05 -5.71 -27.74
N HIS A 348 -0.79 -5.81 -27.36
CA HIS A 348 0.29 -4.90 -27.76
C HIS A 348 1.58 -5.69 -28.06
N ASP A 349 2.49 -5.10 -28.81
CA ASP A 349 3.81 -5.70 -29.04
C ASP A 349 4.70 -5.52 -27.81
N ARG A 350 4.78 -6.59 -27.02
CA ARG A 350 5.58 -6.60 -25.79
C ARG A 350 7.08 -6.47 -26.07
N ASP A 351 7.57 -7.07 -27.16
CA ASP A 351 8.99 -7.00 -27.49
C ASP A 351 9.40 -5.59 -27.91
N GLU A 352 8.52 -4.83 -28.59
CA GLU A 352 8.74 -3.41 -28.90
C GLU A 352 8.95 -2.59 -27.64
N ILE A 353 8.07 -2.75 -26.63
CA ILE A 353 8.15 -2.02 -25.36
C ILE A 353 9.44 -2.38 -24.58
N LEU A 354 9.78 -3.66 -24.52
CA LEU A 354 10.98 -4.12 -23.82
C LEU A 354 12.26 -3.63 -24.50
N ASP A 355 12.35 -3.74 -25.81
CA ASP A 355 13.51 -3.27 -26.58
C ASP A 355 13.68 -1.75 -26.45
N PHE A 356 12.59 -1.00 -26.56
CA PHE A 356 12.59 0.45 -26.35
C PHE A 356 13.15 0.83 -24.98
N LYS A 357 12.62 0.22 -23.90
CA LYS A 357 13.07 0.49 -22.53
C LYS A 357 14.53 0.11 -22.32
N GLU A 358 14.96 -1.03 -22.83
CA GLU A 358 16.34 -1.52 -22.71
C GLU A 358 17.32 -0.57 -23.43
N ILE A 359 17.01 -0.15 -24.64
CA ILE A 359 17.84 0.78 -25.42
C ILE A 359 18.01 2.11 -24.68
N VAL A 360 16.90 2.74 -24.30
CA VAL A 360 16.94 4.04 -23.59
C VAL A 360 17.69 3.92 -22.26
N THR A 361 17.48 2.84 -21.51
CA THR A 361 18.15 2.60 -20.25
C THR A 361 19.67 2.41 -20.45
N SER A 362 20.07 1.60 -21.43
CA SER A 362 21.48 1.35 -21.73
C SER A 362 22.21 2.62 -22.15
N ILE A 363 21.59 3.47 -22.97
CA ILE A 363 22.18 4.77 -23.35
C ILE A 363 22.33 5.66 -22.10
N ARG A 364 21.32 5.73 -21.24
CA ARG A 364 21.37 6.53 -19.99
C ARG A 364 22.44 6.01 -19.04
N THR A 365 22.63 4.69 -18.93
CA THR A 365 23.67 4.06 -18.12
C THR A 365 25.05 4.45 -18.61
N ILE A 366 25.36 4.29 -19.91
CA ILE A 366 26.65 4.70 -20.48
C ILE A 366 26.89 6.21 -20.26
N ARG A 367 25.88 7.06 -20.45
CA ARG A 367 26.00 8.49 -20.16
C ARG A 367 26.41 8.77 -18.71
N SER A 368 25.82 8.02 -17.77
CA SER A 368 26.13 8.14 -16.34
C SER A 368 27.55 7.66 -16.03
N GLU A 369 27.95 6.52 -16.57
CA GLU A 369 29.29 5.94 -16.39
C GLU A 369 30.40 6.83 -16.96
N LEU A 370 30.11 7.48 -18.09
CA LEU A 370 31.03 8.45 -18.74
C LEU A 370 30.90 9.86 -18.15
N ASN A 371 30.10 10.08 -17.10
CA ASN A 371 29.86 11.39 -16.49
C ASN A 371 29.44 12.47 -17.51
N VAL A 372 28.68 12.11 -18.55
CA VAL A 372 28.23 13.04 -19.59
C VAL A 372 27.21 14.02 -18.98
N PRO A 373 27.46 15.34 -19.01
CA PRO A 373 26.53 16.34 -18.48
C PRO A 373 25.13 16.21 -19.10
N PRO A 374 24.05 16.44 -18.32
CA PRO A 374 22.66 16.39 -18.84
C PRO A 374 22.41 17.31 -20.05
N SER A 375 23.11 18.42 -20.15
CA SER A 375 23.01 19.38 -21.27
C SER A 375 23.67 18.91 -22.55
N LYS A 376 24.62 17.98 -22.48
CA LYS A 376 25.38 17.49 -23.65
C LYS A 376 24.63 16.36 -24.34
N LYS A 377 24.29 16.53 -25.62
CA LYS A 377 23.72 15.48 -26.46
C LYS A 377 24.83 14.61 -27.06
N ILE A 378 24.56 13.32 -27.20
CA ILE A 378 25.52 12.32 -27.74
C ILE A 378 25.01 11.72 -29.05
N ASP A 379 25.96 11.23 -29.87
CA ASP A 379 25.63 10.41 -31.04
C ASP A 379 25.60 8.93 -30.64
N VAL A 380 24.65 8.18 -31.19
CA VAL A 380 24.45 6.75 -30.92
C VAL A 380 24.35 6.02 -32.26
N ILE A 381 25.06 4.92 -32.39
CA ILE A 381 24.92 3.97 -33.48
C ILE A 381 24.35 2.68 -32.87
N ALA A 382 23.21 2.23 -33.40
CA ALA A 382 22.54 1.04 -32.97
C ALA A 382 22.55 0.00 -34.06
N HIS A 383 23.15 -1.15 -33.79
CA HIS A 383 23.14 -2.29 -34.73
C HIS A 383 22.02 -3.26 -34.33
N ALA A 384 20.97 -3.34 -35.13
CA ALA A 384 19.89 -4.30 -34.95
C ALA A 384 20.33 -5.69 -35.40
N LYS A 385 20.00 -6.73 -34.63
CA LYS A 385 20.41 -8.12 -34.91
C LYS A 385 19.84 -8.66 -36.23
N ASN A 386 18.73 -8.07 -36.73
CA ASN A 386 18.11 -8.40 -38.02
C ASN A 386 17.20 -7.27 -38.51
N GLU A 387 16.75 -7.38 -39.77
CA GLU A 387 15.88 -6.39 -40.44
C GLU A 387 14.49 -6.28 -39.81
N SER A 388 13.96 -7.33 -39.18
CA SER A 388 12.65 -7.29 -38.50
C SER A 388 12.72 -6.38 -37.27
N ILE A 389 13.80 -6.45 -36.48
CA ILE A 389 14.04 -5.55 -35.32
C ILE A 389 14.26 -4.12 -35.81
N GLU A 390 15.03 -3.93 -36.86
CA GLU A 390 15.24 -2.62 -37.48
C GLU A 390 13.91 -1.98 -37.88
N SER A 391 13.06 -2.71 -38.60
CA SER A 391 11.74 -2.22 -39.05
C SER A 391 10.81 -1.89 -37.90
N ARG A 392 10.84 -2.66 -36.78
CA ARG A 392 10.03 -2.44 -35.60
C ARG A 392 10.47 -1.20 -34.84
N LEU A 393 11.78 -0.95 -34.73
CA LEU A 393 12.34 0.14 -33.93
C LEU A 393 12.48 1.46 -34.68
N ASN A 394 12.52 1.44 -36.01
CA ASN A 394 12.64 2.64 -36.86
C ASN A 394 11.61 3.73 -36.52
N PRO A 395 10.32 3.41 -36.34
CA PRO A 395 9.32 4.43 -35.98
C PRO A 395 9.58 5.09 -34.61
N LEU A 396 10.36 4.45 -33.74
CA LEU A 396 10.64 4.91 -32.37
C LEU A 396 11.93 5.72 -32.25
N ILE A 397 12.68 5.93 -33.32
CA ILE A 397 14.00 6.58 -33.27
C ILE A 397 13.92 7.97 -32.63
N ASP A 398 12.96 8.79 -33.01
CA ASP A 398 12.83 10.18 -32.47
C ASP A 398 12.43 10.16 -31.00
N LEU A 399 11.59 9.23 -30.60
CA LEU A 399 11.23 9.02 -29.20
C LEU A 399 12.44 8.55 -28.38
N ILE A 400 13.21 7.56 -28.88
CA ILE A 400 14.44 7.09 -28.23
C ILE A 400 15.46 8.23 -28.09
N LYS A 401 15.67 9.03 -29.14
CA LYS A 401 16.55 10.21 -29.10
C LYS A 401 16.11 11.20 -28.01
N SER A 402 14.82 11.50 -27.99
CA SER A 402 14.25 12.42 -27.00
C SER A 402 14.48 11.93 -25.57
N LEU A 403 14.17 10.67 -25.27
CA LEU A 403 14.26 10.12 -23.92
C LEU A 403 15.68 9.81 -23.47
N SER A 404 16.58 9.51 -24.38
CA SER A 404 18.01 9.25 -24.11
C SER A 404 18.89 10.50 -24.15
N ASN A 405 18.33 11.65 -24.55
CA ASN A 405 19.04 12.89 -24.83
C ASN A 405 20.19 12.68 -25.84
N SER A 406 19.87 11.99 -26.94
CA SER A 406 20.78 11.78 -28.07
C SER A 406 20.59 12.86 -29.13
N LYS A 407 21.70 13.21 -29.84
CA LYS A 407 21.68 14.14 -30.98
C LYS A 407 21.25 13.39 -32.24
N ASN A 408 21.96 12.32 -32.54
CA ASN A 408 21.68 11.43 -33.64
C ASN A 408 21.58 10.00 -33.12
N LEU A 409 20.70 9.19 -33.74
CA LEU A 409 20.62 7.74 -33.51
C LEU A 409 20.48 7.08 -34.87
N ASN A 410 21.51 6.36 -35.30
CA ASN A 410 21.53 5.63 -36.54
C ASN A 410 21.26 4.14 -36.23
N LEU A 411 20.10 3.66 -36.65
CA LEU A 411 19.72 2.25 -36.49
C LEU A 411 19.88 1.53 -37.81
N SER A 412 20.61 0.40 -37.84
CA SER A 412 20.78 -0.42 -39.04
C SER A 412 21.05 -1.88 -38.67
N SER A 413 20.56 -2.79 -39.50
CA SER A 413 20.92 -4.21 -39.44
C SER A 413 22.32 -4.51 -40.02
N LYS A 414 22.90 -3.56 -40.77
CA LYS A 414 24.28 -3.66 -41.22
C LYS A 414 25.23 -3.26 -40.11
N LYS A 415 26.21 -4.13 -39.83
CA LYS A 415 27.14 -3.92 -38.70
C LYS A 415 28.17 -2.84 -39.04
N GLU A 416 28.04 -1.71 -38.36
CA GLU A 416 29.04 -0.64 -38.34
C GLU A 416 29.56 -0.52 -36.91
N LYS A 417 30.82 -0.92 -36.69
CA LYS A 417 31.46 -0.74 -35.37
C LYS A 417 32.45 0.42 -35.47
N PRO A 418 32.12 1.59 -34.91
CA PRO A 418 33.05 2.70 -34.90
C PRO A 418 34.22 2.42 -33.94
N GLU A 419 35.41 2.87 -34.36
CA GLU A 419 36.59 2.85 -33.49
C GLU A 419 36.37 3.79 -32.26
N ASN A 420 36.97 3.42 -31.12
CA ASN A 420 36.88 4.21 -29.87
C ASN A 420 35.43 4.55 -29.44
N SER A 421 34.61 3.54 -29.26
CA SER A 421 33.25 3.70 -28.75
C SER A 421 33.03 2.91 -27.47
N ALA A 422 32.19 3.47 -26.55
CA ALA A 422 31.58 2.70 -25.48
C ALA A 422 30.49 1.79 -26.08
N VAL A 423 30.35 0.56 -25.54
CA VAL A 423 29.49 -0.46 -26.11
C VAL A 423 28.52 -0.95 -25.05
N ALA A 424 27.21 -1.04 -25.39
CA ALA A 424 26.24 -1.79 -24.63
C ALA A 424 25.61 -2.86 -25.51
N VAL A 425 25.44 -4.05 -24.95
CA VAL A 425 24.80 -5.18 -25.65
C VAL A 425 23.41 -5.38 -25.05
N CYS A 426 22.38 -5.07 -25.85
CA CYS A 426 21.00 -5.30 -25.53
C CYS A 426 20.50 -6.63 -26.15
N LYS A 427 19.32 -7.08 -25.73
CA LYS A 427 18.71 -8.30 -26.26
C LYS A 427 18.56 -8.24 -27.80
N SER A 428 18.14 -7.10 -28.34
CA SER A 428 17.79 -6.94 -29.75
C SER A 428 18.77 -6.09 -30.56
N VAL A 429 19.60 -5.26 -29.90
CA VAL A 429 20.55 -4.35 -30.56
C VAL A 429 21.89 -4.31 -29.85
N GLU A 430 22.94 -3.95 -30.57
CA GLU A 430 24.25 -3.53 -30.00
C GLU A 430 24.34 -2.01 -30.15
N LEU A 431 24.65 -1.31 -29.06
CA LEU A 431 24.74 0.15 -29.04
C LEU A 431 26.20 0.57 -28.98
N TYR A 432 26.59 1.51 -29.83
CA TYR A 432 27.92 2.12 -29.88
C TYR A 432 27.80 3.63 -29.69
N ILE A 433 28.50 4.15 -28.70
CA ILE A 433 28.56 5.59 -28.40
C ILE A 433 29.99 6.05 -28.64
N PRO A 434 30.28 6.78 -29.74
CA PRO A 434 31.60 7.28 -30.02
C PRO A 434 32.12 8.16 -28.89
N LEU A 435 33.30 7.85 -28.39
CA LEU A 435 33.87 8.56 -27.22
C LEU A 435 34.34 9.97 -27.58
N GLY A 436 34.87 10.24 -28.78
CA GLY A 436 35.25 11.54 -29.31
C GLY A 436 35.62 12.57 -28.23
N ASP A 437 34.81 13.63 -28.13
CA ASP A 437 35.00 14.70 -27.15
C ASP A 437 34.31 14.39 -25.77
N LEU A 438 33.83 13.14 -25.56
CA LEU A 438 33.14 12.76 -24.33
C LEU A 438 34.08 12.42 -23.18
N VAL A 439 35.34 12.00 -23.50
CA VAL A 439 36.34 11.64 -22.51
C VAL A 439 37.53 12.58 -22.69
N ASN A 440 37.92 13.26 -21.63
CA ASN A 440 39.18 13.96 -21.60
C ASN A 440 40.31 12.93 -21.69
N LYS A 441 41.16 13.04 -22.69
CA LYS A 441 42.30 12.14 -22.96
C LYS A 441 43.39 12.19 -21.89
N GLU A 442 43.18 12.93 -20.80
CA GLU A 442 44.16 13.16 -19.74
C GLU A 442 43.80 12.52 -18.39
N GLU A 443 42.75 11.73 -18.32
CA GLU A 443 42.43 10.78 -17.24
C GLU A 443 42.37 9.36 -17.81
#